data_8bdee6141ba37bdd67a710846d2de500
#
_entry.id   8bdee6141ba37bdd67a710846d2de500
#
_cell.length_a   1.000
_cell.length_b   1.000
_cell.length_c   1.000
_cell.angle_alpha   90.00
_cell.angle_beta   90.00
_cell.angle_gamma   90.00
#
_symmetry.space_group_name_H-M   'P 1'
#
loop_
_entity.id
_entity.type
_entity.pdbx_description
1 polymer ?
#
loop_
_entity_poly.entity_id
_entity_poly.type
_entity_poly.pdbx_seq_one_letter_code
_entity_poly.pdbx_strand_id
1 'polypeptide(L)'
;MIRLFKLFIFFSFINFVNGQSEYIYILGNVQDAGLPHIGCQHKFCNDKFNEFEEYFTTSLAVVDPVDEKYILFEATPDLPYQLNYLDKKIFKKFLLPESVLITHAHIGHYAGLMYFGREALGTSDLKVNVLPKMANFLKTNGPWSQLVDINNIKIQEINFGNKTNHLSNISVIPIKVPHRDEYSETAAYEIIGKNKKALFIPDIDKWEKWSKNLIELVQDFDYLLLDATFYDSVEINRDISEIPHPLVSETISLLENLSVKDKSKVYFIHMNHTNMMLDPKSDLSEYVTSKGFNIARLGLKLEL
;
A
#
# COMPACT_ATOMS: atom_id res chain seq x y z
N MET A 1 -28.41 59.30 40.67
CA MET A 1 -28.81 58.27 39.69
C MET A 1 -27.53 57.82 38.96
N ILE A 2 -26.94 56.68 39.40
CA ILE A 2 -25.73 56.12 38.78
C ILE A 2 -26.19 55.04 37.84
N ARG A 3 -25.96 55.22 36.52
CA ARG A 3 -26.23 54.22 35.49
C ARG A 3 -25.05 53.24 35.43
N LEU A 4 -25.27 51.97 35.85
CA LEU A 4 -24.34 50.87 35.63
C LEU A 4 -24.42 50.46 34.15
N PHE A 5 -23.32 50.61 33.40
CA PHE A 5 -23.12 50.01 32.09
C PHE A 5 -22.66 48.54 32.29
N LYS A 6 -23.52 47.60 31.93
CA LYS A 6 -23.13 46.15 31.85
C LYS A 6 -22.39 45.93 30.56
N LEU A 7 -21.07 45.69 30.67
CA LEU A 7 -20.24 45.30 29.54
C LEU A 7 -20.48 43.80 29.28
N PHE A 8 -21.14 43.48 28.19
CA PHE A 8 -21.27 42.09 27.72
C PHE A 8 -20.01 41.71 26.92
N ILE A 9 -19.13 40.93 27.50
CA ILE A 9 -17.98 40.31 26.79
C ILE A 9 -18.48 39.07 26.09
N PHE A 10 -18.57 39.18 24.74
CA PHE A 10 -18.86 38.01 23.88
C PHE A 10 -17.58 37.18 23.74
N PHE A 11 -17.48 36.09 24.45
CA PHE A 11 -16.44 35.08 24.19
C PHE A 11 -16.83 34.27 22.95
N SER A 12 -16.26 34.62 21.80
CA SER A 12 -16.30 33.77 20.61
C SER A 12 -15.43 32.56 20.87
N PHE A 13 -16.05 31.42 21.17
CA PHE A 13 -15.38 30.14 21.12
C PHE A 13 -15.06 29.83 19.65
N ILE A 14 -13.83 30.09 19.22
CA ILE A 14 -13.30 29.52 17.98
C ILE A 14 -13.10 28.03 18.25
N ASN A 15 -14.08 27.23 17.87
CA ASN A 15 -13.89 25.79 17.77
C ASN A 15 -12.86 25.57 16.65
N PHE A 16 -11.60 25.29 16.99
CA PHE A 16 -10.69 24.63 16.09
C PHE A 16 -11.27 23.25 15.83
N VAL A 17 -12.01 23.13 14.74
CA VAL A 17 -12.27 21.83 14.15
C VAL A 17 -10.90 21.36 13.68
N ASN A 18 -10.25 20.52 14.48
CA ASN A 18 -9.16 19.68 14.00
C ASN A 18 -9.78 18.78 12.94
N GLY A 19 -9.80 19.24 11.69
CA GLY A 19 -10.18 18.39 10.56
C GLY A 19 -9.22 17.20 10.58
N GLN A 20 -9.75 16.01 10.68
CA GLN A 20 -8.94 14.80 10.53
C GLN A 20 -8.31 14.85 9.14
N SER A 21 -6.98 14.74 9.07
CA SER A 21 -6.26 14.69 7.80
C SER A 21 -6.47 13.34 7.13
N GLU A 22 -6.31 13.32 5.82
CA GLU A 22 -6.24 12.09 5.05
C GLU A 22 -5.05 11.24 5.54
N TYR A 23 -5.16 9.92 5.43
CA TYR A 23 -4.13 9.00 5.89
C TYR A 23 -4.05 7.74 5.05
N ILE A 24 -2.87 7.16 4.97
CA ILE A 24 -2.67 5.79 4.48
C ILE A 24 -3.09 4.82 5.58
N TYR A 25 -3.84 3.79 5.21
CA TYR A 25 -4.22 2.67 6.07
C TYR A 25 -3.73 1.36 5.46
N ILE A 26 -2.88 0.63 6.18
CA ILE A 26 -2.31 -0.62 5.68
C ILE A 26 -3.37 -1.72 5.76
N LEU A 27 -3.68 -2.35 4.62
CA LEU A 27 -4.65 -3.43 4.48
C LEU A 27 -4.02 -4.81 4.35
N GLY A 28 -2.72 -4.87 4.17
CA GLY A 28 -1.95 -6.10 4.09
C GLY A 28 -0.48 -5.81 3.84
N ASN A 29 0.37 -6.78 4.15
CA ASN A 29 1.82 -6.64 4.08
C ASN A 29 2.54 -7.91 3.62
N VAL A 30 1.79 -8.93 3.18
CA VAL A 30 2.33 -10.20 2.71
C VAL A 30 2.47 -10.18 1.19
N GLN A 31 3.46 -10.89 0.66
CA GLN A 31 3.67 -11.07 -0.77
C GLN A 31 2.55 -11.91 -1.40
N ASP A 32 2.34 -11.74 -2.66
CA ASP A 32 1.41 -12.33 -3.65
C ASP A 32 0.51 -13.48 -3.23
N ALA A 33 1.09 -14.56 -2.70
CA ALA A 33 0.34 -15.78 -2.40
C ALA A 33 -0.18 -15.86 -0.96
N GLY A 34 0.03 -14.78 -0.17
CA GLY A 34 -0.51 -14.65 1.17
C GLY A 34 0.15 -15.54 2.23
N LEU A 35 -0.39 -15.45 3.45
CA LEU A 35 -0.02 -16.27 4.59
C LEU A 35 -1.32 -16.71 5.31
N PRO A 36 -1.56 -18.02 5.54
CA PRO A 36 -0.68 -19.16 5.22
C PRO A 36 -0.54 -19.39 3.72
N HIS A 37 0.69 -19.71 3.31
CA HIS A 37 1.00 -19.97 1.90
C HIS A 37 0.63 -21.40 1.50
N ILE A 38 0.05 -21.57 0.31
CA ILE A 38 -0.34 -22.87 -0.22
C ILE A 38 0.84 -23.85 -0.27
N GLY A 39 0.68 -25.04 0.33
CA GLY A 39 1.68 -26.09 0.34
C GLY A 39 2.88 -25.85 1.27
N CYS A 40 2.95 -24.74 1.98
CA CYS A 40 4.02 -24.47 2.93
C CYS A 40 3.94 -25.39 4.14
N GLN A 41 5.09 -26.01 4.51
CA GLN A 41 5.22 -26.88 5.67
C GLN A 41 5.96 -26.22 6.85
N HIS A 42 6.33 -24.96 6.72
CA HIS A 42 6.96 -24.23 7.82
C HIS A 42 6.00 -24.08 8.99
N LYS A 43 6.53 -24.28 10.21
CA LYS A 43 5.74 -24.16 11.44
C LYS A 43 5.00 -22.82 11.52
N PHE A 44 5.70 -21.71 11.25
CA PHE A 44 5.10 -20.37 11.25
C PHE A 44 3.88 -20.29 10.33
N CYS A 45 4.00 -20.79 9.10
CA CYS A 45 2.92 -20.81 8.13
C CYS A 45 1.71 -21.63 8.61
N ASN A 46 1.98 -22.82 9.17
CA ASN A 46 0.94 -23.71 9.68
C ASN A 46 0.24 -23.14 10.93
N ASP A 47 0.98 -22.50 11.83
CA ASP A 47 0.44 -21.88 13.03
C ASP A 47 -0.55 -20.74 12.67
N LYS A 48 -0.38 -20.08 11.51
CA LYS A 48 -1.19 -18.95 11.07
C LYS A 48 -2.52 -19.33 10.41
N PHE A 49 -2.81 -20.62 10.21
CA PHE A 49 -4.12 -21.04 9.69
C PHE A 49 -5.31 -20.52 10.52
N ASN A 50 -5.12 -20.38 11.82
CA ASN A 50 -6.16 -19.88 12.73
C ASN A 50 -6.12 -18.35 12.93
N GLU A 51 -5.08 -17.68 12.42
CA GLU A 51 -4.85 -16.24 12.54
C GLU A 51 -4.95 -15.53 11.17
N PHE A 52 -5.65 -16.14 10.23
CA PHE A 52 -5.77 -15.70 8.83
C PHE A 52 -6.12 -14.21 8.68
N GLU A 53 -6.93 -13.65 9.57
CA GLU A 53 -7.37 -12.25 9.50
C GLU A 53 -6.25 -11.22 9.77
N GLU A 54 -5.05 -11.63 10.09
CA GLU A 54 -3.93 -10.72 10.40
C GLU A 54 -2.89 -10.61 9.28
N TYR A 55 -2.97 -11.47 8.25
CA TYR A 55 -1.92 -11.63 7.25
C TYR A 55 -2.48 -11.59 5.83
N PHE A 56 -2.91 -10.42 5.40
CA PHE A 56 -3.40 -10.20 4.02
C PHE A 56 -2.26 -9.80 3.08
N THR A 57 -2.46 -10.11 1.80
CA THR A 57 -1.59 -9.68 0.70
C THR A 57 -1.51 -8.15 0.65
N THR A 58 -0.36 -7.63 0.25
CA THR A 58 -0.01 -6.20 0.30
C THR A 58 -1.04 -5.32 -0.41
N SER A 59 -1.65 -4.43 0.34
CA SER A 59 -2.58 -3.42 -0.16
C SER A 59 -2.65 -2.24 0.81
N LEU A 60 -3.00 -1.06 0.28
CA LEU A 60 -3.19 0.18 1.02
C LEU A 60 -4.55 0.80 0.70
N ALA A 61 -5.17 1.44 1.68
CA ALA A 61 -6.21 2.44 1.43
C ALA A 61 -5.66 3.84 1.78
N VAL A 62 -5.92 4.84 0.94
CA VAL A 62 -5.80 6.25 1.34
C VAL A 62 -7.20 6.74 1.65
N VAL A 63 -7.41 7.08 2.90
CA VAL A 63 -8.72 7.40 3.48
C VAL A 63 -8.86 8.91 3.68
N ASP A 64 -9.94 9.46 3.18
CA ASP A 64 -10.47 10.77 3.58
C ASP A 64 -11.56 10.52 4.63
N PRO A 65 -11.27 10.81 5.91
CA PRO A 65 -12.21 10.55 6.99
C PRO A 65 -13.33 11.60 7.06
N VAL A 66 -13.18 12.76 6.42
CA VAL A 66 -14.15 13.84 6.42
C VAL A 66 -15.25 13.56 5.40
N ASP A 67 -14.86 13.24 4.17
CA ASP A 67 -15.80 12.92 3.09
C ASP A 67 -16.24 11.45 3.12
N GLU A 68 -15.70 10.62 4.04
CA GLU A 68 -15.92 9.18 4.12
C GLU A 68 -15.66 8.47 2.79
N LYS A 69 -14.51 8.77 2.17
CA LYS A 69 -14.07 8.23 0.89
C LYS A 69 -12.71 7.59 1.01
N TYR A 70 -12.37 6.75 0.07
CA TYR A 70 -11.02 6.20 -0.03
C TYR A 70 -10.66 5.80 -1.45
N ILE A 71 -9.36 5.73 -1.72
CA ILE A 71 -8.80 5.07 -2.89
C ILE A 71 -8.03 3.83 -2.44
N LEU A 72 -7.99 2.82 -3.28
CA LEU A 72 -7.36 1.54 -3.00
C LEU A 72 -6.11 1.37 -3.86
N PHE A 73 -5.01 0.93 -3.27
CA PHE A 73 -3.82 0.47 -3.98
C PHE A 73 -3.77 -1.05 -3.88
N GLU A 74 -3.72 -1.69 -5.02
CA GLU A 74 -3.79 -3.12 -5.27
C GLU A 74 -5.18 -3.74 -5.03
N ALA A 75 -5.57 -4.62 -5.94
CA ALA A 75 -6.73 -5.49 -5.81
C ALA A 75 -6.24 -6.94 -5.67
N THR A 76 -5.94 -7.32 -4.44
CA THR A 76 -5.27 -8.58 -4.10
C THR A 76 -6.24 -9.76 -4.09
N PRO A 77 -5.76 -11.01 -4.06
CA PRO A 77 -6.61 -12.18 -3.82
C PRO A 77 -7.43 -12.10 -2.52
N ASP A 78 -6.94 -11.34 -1.52
CA ASP A 78 -7.59 -11.13 -0.22
C ASP A 78 -8.58 -9.96 -0.21
N LEU A 79 -8.88 -9.36 -1.36
CA LEU A 79 -9.72 -8.17 -1.48
C LEU A 79 -11.03 -8.24 -0.66
N PRO A 80 -11.80 -9.35 -0.65
CA PRO A 80 -13.02 -9.43 0.13
C PRO A 80 -12.80 -9.23 1.63
N TYR A 81 -11.70 -9.75 2.15
CA TYR A 81 -11.34 -9.63 3.57
C TYR A 81 -10.83 -8.22 3.89
N GLN A 82 -10.03 -7.65 3.02
CA GLN A 82 -9.46 -6.30 3.14
C GLN A 82 -10.55 -5.23 3.14
N LEU A 83 -11.52 -5.31 2.23
CA LEU A 83 -12.66 -4.38 2.21
C LEU A 83 -13.56 -4.54 3.43
N ASN A 84 -13.85 -5.78 3.84
CA ASN A 84 -14.60 -6.02 5.07
C ASN A 84 -13.86 -5.52 6.33
N TYR A 85 -12.52 -5.64 6.34
CA TYR A 85 -11.71 -5.13 7.45
C TYR A 85 -11.78 -3.61 7.53
N LEU A 86 -11.65 -2.92 6.39
CA LEU A 86 -11.75 -1.47 6.28
C LEU A 86 -13.14 -0.97 6.72
N ASP A 87 -14.20 -1.64 6.26
CA ASP A 87 -15.58 -1.36 6.62
C ASP A 87 -15.79 -1.48 8.14
N LYS A 88 -15.42 -2.61 8.73
CA LYS A 88 -15.59 -2.86 10.17
C LYS A 88 -14.74 -1.92 11.04
N LYS A 89 -13.52 -1.59 10.62
CA LYS A 89 -12.56 -0.81 11.45
C LYS A 89 -12.71 0.69 11.29
N ILE A 90 -12.99 1.17 10.08
CA ILE A 90 -12.94 2.60 9.74
C ILE A 90 -14.35 3.16 9.52
N PHE A 91 -15.07 2.71 8.49
CA PHE A 91 -16.31 3.39 8.05
C PHE A 91 -17.58 2.95 8.77
N LYS A 92 -17.59 1.75 9.37
CA LYS A 92 -18.78 1.12 10.00
C LYS A 92 -19.94 0.90 9.03
N LYS A 93 -19.66 0.95 7.73
CA LYS A 93 -20.58 0.71 6.61
C LYS A 93 -19.76 0.29 5.40
N PHE A 94 -20.36 -0.48 4.48
CA PHE A 94 -19.70 -0.82 3.23
C PHE A 94 -19.61 0.39 2.30
N LEU A 95 -18.41 0.67 1.83
CA LEU A 95 -18.12 1.67 0.81
C LEU A 95 -17.25 1.07 -0.28
N LEU A 96 -17.55 1.43 -1.53
CA LEU A 96 -16.65 1.16 -2.65
C LEU A 96 -15.51 2.19 -2.68
N PRO A 97 -14.32 1.82 -3.14
CA PRO A 97 -13.26 2.80 -3.40
C PRO A 97 -13.69 3.77 -4.52
N GLU A 98 -13.31 5.03 -4.42
CA GLU A 98 -13.47 6.02 -5.50
C GLU A 98 -12.68 5.62 -6.75
N SER A 99 -11.57 4.94 -6.54
CA SER A 99 -10.76 4.32 -7.59
C SER A 99 -9.79 3.29 -7.02
N VAL A 100 -9.33 2.39 -7.90
CA VAL A 100 -8.28 1.42 -7.62
C VAL A 100 -7.05 1.78 -8.46
N LEU A 101 -5.86 1.68 -7.88
CA LEU A 101 -4.58 1.86 -8.56
C LEU A 101 -3.80 0.54 -8.48
N ILE A 102 -3.34 0.02 -9.62
CA ILE A 102 -2.60 -1.24 -9.71
C ILE A 102 -1.16 -0.94 -10.11
N THR A 103 -0.19 -1.54 -9.43
CA THR A 103 1.23 -1.36 -9.74
C THR A 103 1.65 -2.13 -10.97
N HIS A 104 1.27 -3.40 -11.09
CA HIS A 104 1.66 -4.28 -12.19
C HIS A 104 0.84 -5.58 -12.26
N ALA A 105 1.10 -6.42 -13.29
CA ALA A 105 0.35 -7.63 -13.58
C ALA A 105 0.92 -8.89 -12.93
N HIS A 106 1.31 -8.85 -11.64
CA HIS A 106 1.49 -10.05 -10.84
C HIS A 106 0.24 -10.36 -10.04
N ILE A 107 -0.03 -11.64 -9.82
CA ILE A 107 -1.34 -12.13 -9.36
C ILE A 107 -1.75 -11.53 -8.00
N GLY A 108 -0.79 -11.25 -7.12
CA GLY A 108 -1.01 -10.65 -5.82
C GLY A 108 -1.55 -9.21 -5.87
N HIS A 109 -1.37 -8.52 -7.00
CA HIS A 109 -1.67 -7.09 -7.12
C HIS A 109 -2.98 -6.80 -7.85
N TYR A 110 -3.47 -7.71 -8.72
CA TYR A 110 -4.64 -7.41 -9.56
C TYR A 110 -5.71 -8.50 -9.62
N ALA A 111 -5.42 -9.75 -9.17
CA ALA A 111 -6.36 -10.86 -9.31
C ALA A 111 -7.71 -10.58 -8.64
N GLY A 112 -7.73 -9.83 -7.56
CA GLY A 112 -8.93 -9.46 -6.83
C GLY A 112 -9.87 -8.52 -7.58
N LEU A 113 -9.46 -7.93 -8.70
CA LEU A 113 -10.37 -7.16 -9.57
C LEU A 113 -11.60 -7.99 -9.98
N MET A 114 -11.48 -9.32 -10.04
CA MET A 114 -12.59 -10.22 -10.32
C MET A 114 -13.78 -10.05 -9.37
N TYR A 115 -13.53 -9.67 -8.11
CA TYR A 115 -14.59 -9.47 -7.12
C TYR A 115 -15.44 -8.23 -7.35
N PHE A 116 -15.03 -7.32 -8.23
CA PHE A 116 -15.87 -6.23 -8.71
C PHE A 116 -16.85 -6.66 -9.81
N GLY A 117 -16.67 -7.85 -10.36
CA GLY A 117 -17.50 -8.43 -11.41
C GLY A 117 -18.91 -8.83 -10.95
N ARG A 118 -19.74 -9.16 -11.93
CA ARG A 118 -21.16 -9.50 -11.74
C ARG A 118 -21.40 -10.73 -10.87
N GLU A 119 -20.42 -11.63 -10.77
CA GLU A 119 -20.51 -12.84 -9.93
C GLU A 119 -20.29 -12.53 -8.43
N ALA A 120 -19.85 -11.31 -8.09
CA ALA A 120 -19.63 -10.87 -6.72
C ALA A 120 -20.30 -9.51 -6.46
N LEU A 121 -19.59 -8.39 -6.49
CA LEU A 121 -20.15 -7.07 -6.17
C LEU A 121 -20.99 -6.47 -7.30
N GLY A 122 -20.70 -6.80 -8.55
CA GLY A 122 -21.42 -6.25 -9.72
C GLY A 122 -21.34 -4.73 -9.77
N THR A 123 -20.14 -4.16 -9.59
CA THR A 123 -19.95 -2.71 -9.61
C THR A 123 -20.28 -2.12 -10.96
N SER A 124 -20.50 -0.80 -11.02
CA SER A 124 -20.72 -0.05 -12.25
C SER A 124 -19.71 1.07 -12.35
N ASP A 125 -18.96 1.07 -13.45
CA ASP A 125 -17.96 2.10 -13.81
C ASP A 125 -16.91 2.38 -12.72
N LEU A 126 -16.56 1.38 -11.89
CA LEU A 126 -15.49 1.54 -10.89
C LEU A 126 -14.18 1.88 -11.60
N LYS A 127 -13.60 3.02 -11.30
CA LYS A 127 -12.36 3.49 -11.93
C LYS A 127 -11.17 2.62 -11.52
N VAL A 128 -10.44 2.09 -12.51
CA VAL A 128 -9.19 1.36 -12.31
C VAL A 128 -8.07 2.07 -13.05
N ASN A 129 -7.16 2.68 -12.29
CA ASN A 129 -6.05 3.47 -12.82
C ASN A 129 -4.84 2.56 -13.03
N VAL A 130 -4.38 2.47 -14.26
CA VAL A 130 -3.32 1.55 -14.68
C VAL A 130 -2.45 2.15 -15.78
N LEU A 131 -1.24 1.64 -15.91
CA LEU A 131 -0.34 1.99 -17.00
C LEU A 131 -0.79 1.35 -18.33
N PRO A 132 -0.33 1.84 -19.50
CA PRO A 132 -0.86 1.44 -20.82
C PRO A 132 -0.79 -0.06 -21.11
N LYS A 133 0.31 -0.76 -20.80
CA LYS A 133 0.38 -2.22 -21.03
C LYS A 133 -0.58 -2.97 -20.11
N MET A 134 -0.67 -2.56 -18.82
CA MET A 134 -1.65 -3.13 -17.89
C MET A 134 -3.07 -2.88 -18.37
N ALA A 135 -3.38 -1.70 -18.90
CA ALA A 135 -4.68 -1.39 -19.48
C ALA A 135 -5.01 -2.34 -20.66
N ASN A 136 -4.05 -2.55 -21.56
CA ASN A 136 -4.20 -3.50 -22.65
C ASN A 136 -4.38 -4.93 -22.14
N PHE A 137 -3.58 -5.36 -21.15
CA PHE A 137 -3.68 -6.67 -20.53
C PHE A 137 -5.09 -6.93 -20.00
N LEU A 138 -5.66 -6.01 -19.22
CA LEU A 138 -6.99 -6.15 -18.65
C LEU A 138 -8.09 -6.16 -19.72
N LYS A 139 -7.95 -5.38 -20.81
CA LYS A 139 -8.92 -5.28 -21.89
C LYS A 139 -8.92 -6.52 -22.81
N THR A 140 -7.82 -7.27 -22.88
CA THR A 140 -7.64 -8.34 -23.87
C THR A 140 -7.60 -9.75 -23.30
N ASN A 141 -7.54 -9.90 -21.97
CA ASN A 141 -7.45 -11.21 -21.32
C ASN A 141 -8.66 -11.47 -20.42
N GLY A 142 -9.34 -12.58 -20.65
CA GLY A 142 -10.38 -13.06 -19.73
C GLY A 142 -9.77 -13.59 -18.43
N PRO A 143 -10.46 -13.53 -17.29
CA PRO A 143 -11.84 -13.00 -17.16
C PRO A 143 -11.92 -11.47 -17.01
N TRP A 144 -10.80 -10.73 -16.89
CA TRP A 144 -10.78 -9.28 -16.62
C TRP A 144 -11.38 -8.46 -17.76
N SER A 145 -11.22 -8.90 -19.02
CA SER A 145 -11.84 -8.22 -20.18
C SER A 145 -13.37 -8.15 -20.06
N GLN A 146 -14.01 -9.17 -19.49
CA GLN A 146 -15.45 -9.15 -19.24
C GLN A 146 -15.86 -8.01 -18.30
N LEU A 147 -15.03 -7.73 -17.24
CA LEU A 147 -15.32 -6.62 -16.30
C LEU A 147 -15.35 -5.26 -17.02
N VAL A 148 -14.48 -5.10 -18.04
CA VAL A 148 -14.43 -3.90 -18.88
C VAL A 148 -15.63 -3.86 -19.83
N ASP A 149 -15.90 -4.97 -20.52
CA ASP A 149 -16.93 -5.08 -21.55
C ASP A 149 -18.35 -4.82 -21.00
N ILE A 150 -18.63 -5.25 -19.78
CA ILE A 150 -19.94 -5.05 -19.13
C ILE A 150 -19.96 -3.88 -18.14
N ASN A 151 -18.93 -3.01 -18.18
CA ASN A 151 -18.78 -1.81 -17.34
C ASN A 151 -18.79 -2.06 -15.84
N ASN A 152 -18.34 -3.21 -15.35
CA ASN A 152 -18.09 -3.36 -13.93
C ASN A 152 -16.91 -2.49 -13.49
N ILE A 153 -15.86 -2.42 -14.30
CA ILE A 153 -14.74 -1.52 -14.12
C ILE A 153 -14.57 -0.60 -15.33
N LYS A 154 -14.01 0.58 -15.09
CA LYS A 154 -13.67 1.56 -16.12
C LYS A 154 -12.17 1.84 -16.06
N ILE A 155 -11.45 1.39 -17.08
CA ILE A 155 -10.01 1.63 -17.19
C ILE A 155 -9.72 3.12 -17.37
N GLN A 156 -8.86 3.64 -16.51
CA GLN A 156 -8.26 4.98 -16.60
C GLN A 156 -6.76 4.82 -16.84
N GLU A 157 -6.32 5.13 -18.05
CA GLU A 157 -4.88 5.05 -18.36
C GLU A 157 -4.14 6.23 -17.74
N ILE A 158 -3.11 5.92 -16.96
CA ILE A 158 -2.19 6.88 -16.35
C ILE A 158 -0.79 6.69 -16.95
N ASN A 159 0.06 7.70 -16.85
CA ASN A 159 1.41 7.65 -17.40
C ASN A 159 2.44 8.05 -16.35
N PHE A 160 3.62 7.46 -16.43
CA PHE A 160 4.74 7.78 -15.54
C PHE A 160 5.00 9.29 -15.46
N GLY A 161 5.19 9.78 -14.26
CA GLY A 161 5.47 11.18 -13.97
C GLY A 161 4.24 12.12 -14.01
N ASN A 162 3.09 11.65 -14.49
CA ASN A 162 1.89 12.48 -14.57
C ASN A 162 1.12 12.44 -13.25
N LYS A 163 0.90 13.62 -12.68
CA LYS A 163 0.11 13.79 -11.46
C LYS A 163 -1.39 13.64 -11.76
N THR A 164 -2.08 12.77 -11.02
CA THR A 164 -3.53 12.58 -11.07
C THR A 164 -4.15 12.89 -9.71
N ASN A 165 -5.32 13.55 -9.69
CA ASN A 165 -6.06 13.86 -8.47
C ASN A 165 -7.14 12.80 -8.24
N HIS A 166 -7.26 12.32 -7.00
CA HIS A 166 -8.17 11.21 -6.66
C HIS A 166 -9.18 11.58 -5.57
N LEU A 167 -8.73 12.24 -4.50
CA LEU A 167 -9.56 12.80 -3.44
C LEU A 167 -9.28 14.30 -3.34
N SER A 168 -10.03 15.02 -2.50
CA SER A 168 -9.95 16.50 -2.41
C SER A 168 -8.52 17.01 -2.23
N ASN A 169 -7.69 16.35 -1.41
CA ASN A 169 -6.32 16.75 -1.14
C ASN A 169 -5.29 15.65 -1.50
N ILE A 170 -5.71 14.59 -2.18
CA ILE A 170 -4.83 13.48 -2.52
C ILE A 170 -4.55 13.45 -4.01
N SER A 171 -3.28 13.46 -4.34
CA SER A 171 -2.78 13.26 -5.69
C SER A 171 -1.79 12.10 -5.72
N VAL A 172 -1.69 11.44 -6.86
CA VAL A 172 -0.79 10.31 -7.07
C VAL A 172 0.02 10.50 -8.34
N ILE A 173 1.31 10.13 -8.29
CA ILE A 173 2.21 10.12 -9.43
C ILE A 173 2.80 8.72 -9.57
N PRO A 174 2.57 8.00 -10.69
CA PRO A 174 3.24 6.73 -10.95
C PRO A 174 4.70 6.97 -11.34
N ILE A 175 5.59 6.19 -10.73
CA ILE A 175 7.05 6.23 -10.95
C ILE A 175 7.48 4.87 -11.48
N LYS A 176 8.24 4.85 -12.57
CA LYS A 176 8.75 3.59 -13.12
C LYS A 176 9.79 2.98 -12.18
N VAL A 177 9.63 1.68 -11.89
CA VAL A 177 10.62 0.86 -11.18
C VAL A 177 11.02 -0.34 -12.05
N PRO A 178 12.27 -0.83 -11.96
CA PRO A 178 12.65 -2.08 -12.60
C PRO A 178 11.98 -3.26 -11.88
N HIS A 179 11.41 -4.17 -12.64
CA HIS A 179 10.88 -5.44 -12.14
C HIS A 179 10.67 -6.39 -13.33
N ARG A 180 10.12 -7.58 -13.09
CA ARG A 180 9.72 -8.52 -14.16
C ARG A 180 8.48 -7.99 -14.88
N ASP A 181 8.67 -7.44 -16.07
CA ASP A 181 7.65 -6.75 -16.87
C ASP A 181 7.05 -7.68 -17.96
N GLU A 182 6.63 -8.90 -17.61
CA GLU A 182 6.15 -9.89 -18.58
C GLU A 182 4.86 -9.44 -19.27
N TYR A 183 3.91 -8.88 -18.52
CA TYR A 183 2.58 -8.51 -19.02
C TYR A 183 2.28 -7.02 -18.92
N SER A 184 2.96 -6.31 -18.03
CA SER A 184 2.71 -4.89 -17.79
C SER A 184 4.01 -4.16 -17.46
N GLU A 185 3.98 -2.84 -17.44
CA GLU A 185 4.96 -2.04 -16.73
C GLU A 185 4.81 -2.24 -15.23
N THR A 186 5.86 -1.94 -14.45
CA THR A 186 5.79 -1.89 -12.99
C THR A 186 5.93 -0.46 -12.48
N ALA A 187 4.99 -0.03 -11.65
CA ALA A 187 4.97 1.28 -11.02
C ALA A 187 5.18 1.21 -9.50
N ALA A 188 5.94 2.15 -8.98
CA ALA A 188 5.77 2.68 -7.63
C ALA A 188 4.81 3.86 -7.69
N TYR A 189 4.23 4.25 -6.54
CA TYR A 189 3.34 5.41 -6.45
C TYR A 189 3.84 6.43 -5.42
N GLU A 190 4.07 7.67 -5.87
CA GLU A 190 4.16 8.81 -4.98
C GLU A 190 2.73 9.24 -4.62
N ILE A 191 2.42 9.26 -3.32
CA ILE A 191 1.12 9.64 -2.75
C ILE A 191 1.32 10.98 -2.04
N ILE A 192 0.65 12.00 -2.54
CA ILE A 192 0.83 13.38 -2.06
C ILE A 192 -0.45 13.80 -1.34
N GLY A 193 -0.33 14.03 -0.04
CA GLY A 193 -1.36 14.62 0.80
C GLY A 193 -1.16 16.11 0.98
N LYS A 194 -1.94 16.70 1.88
CA LYS A 194 -1.89 18.12 2.18
C LYS A 194 -0.59 18.55 2.85
N ASN A 195 -0.07 17.74 3.76
CA ASN A 195 1.07 18.09 4.61
C ASN A 195 2.26 17.19 4.41
N LYS A 196 2.03 15.96 3.96
CA LYS A 196 3.07 14.93 3.84
C LYS A 196 2.91 14.14 2.56
N LYS A 197 3.98 13.47 2.17
CA LYS A 197 4.00 12.59 1.01
C LYS A 197 4.63 11.24 1.33
N ALA A 198 4.10 10.22 0.70
CA ALA A 198 4.57 8.84 0.83
C ALA A 198 5.01 8.27 -0.53
N LEU A 199 5.93 7.33 -0.48
CA LEU A 199 6.34 6.53 -1.63
C LEU A 199 6.02 5.06 -1.36
N PHE A 200 5.18 4.46 -2.21
CA PHE A 200 4.78 3.06 -2.14
C PHE A 200 5.49 2.27 -3.24
N ILE A 201 6.41 1.40 -2.85
CA ILE A 201 7.18 0.50 -3.72
C ILE A 201 7.01 -0.92 -3.18
N PRO A 202 5.88 -1.60 -3.46
CA PRO A 202 5.66 -2.96 -2.95
C PRO A 202 6.58 -3.96 -3.63
N ASP A 203 6.93 -3.72 -4.88
CA ASP A 203 7.68 -4.66 -5.70
C ASP A 203 8.68 -3.93 -6.61
N ILE A 204 9.95 -4.31 -6.52
CA ILE A 204 11.05 -3.73 -7.29
C ILE A 204 12.19 -4.76 -7.42
N ASP A 205 12.94 -4.73 -8.50
CA ASP A 205 14.22 -5.42 -8.62
C ASP A 205 15.31 -4.72 -7.76
N LYS A 206 16.53 -5.20 -7.77
CA LYS A 206 17.64 -4.66 -7.00
C LYS A 206 17.77 -3.13 -7.14
N TRP A 207 18.10 -2.45 -6.03
CA TRP A 207 18.23 -0.98 -6.00
C TRP A 207 19.22 -0.44 -7.05
N GLU A 208 20.31 -1.16 -7.33
CA GLU A 208 21.30 -0.76 -8.32
C GLU A 208 20.80 -0.79 -9.77
N LYS A 209 19.68 -1.49 -10.03
CA LYS A 209 19.04 -1.49 -11.35
C LYS A 209 18.10 -0.30 -11.53
N TRP A 210 17.80 0.43 -10.46
CA TRP A 210 16.92 1.60 -10.53
C TRP A 210 17.73 2.87 -10.75
N SER A 211 17.26 3.74 -11.64
CA SER A 211 17.92 5.02 -11.95
C SER A 211 17.80 6.07 -10.84
N LYS A 212 17.04 5.81 -9.77
CA LYS A 212 16.89 6.72 -8.64
C LYS A 212 17.73 6.24 -7.45
N ASN A 213 18.18 7.21 -6.65
CA ASN A 213 18.96 6.96 -5.45
C ASN A 213 18.04 6.85 -4.22
N LEU A 214 18.01 5.69 -3.57
CA LEU A 214 17.14 5.47 -2.40
C LEU A 214 17.49 6.42 -1.23
N ILE A 215 18.76 6.76 -1.02
CA ILE A 215 19.18 7.68 0.05
C ILE A 215 18.58 9.07 -0.18
N GLU A 216 18.58 9.56 -1.42
CA GLU A 216 17.95 10.84 -1.77
C GLU A 216 16.45 10.80 -1.58
N LEU A 217 15.79 9.69 -1.96
CA LEU A 217 14.35 9.52 -1.77
C LEU A 217 13.95 9.55 -0.29
N VAL A 218 14.76 8.98 0.61
CA VAL A 218 14.50 9.06 2.07
C VAL A 218 14.52 10.52 2.56
N GLN A 219 15.31 11.40 1.95
CA GLN A 219 15.32 12.83 2.30
C GLN A 219 14.04 13.53 1.81
N ASP A 220 13.53 13.13 0.65
CA ASP A 220 12.41 13.80 -0.03
C ASP A 220 11.03 13.41 0.46
N PHE A 221 10.87 12.21 1.06
CA PHE A 221 9.58 11.68 1.50
C PHE A 221 9.45 11.66 3.03
N ASP A 222 8.20 11.68 3.51
CA ASP A 222 7.86 11.49 4.92
C ASP A 222 7.70 10.02 5.27
N TYR A 223 7.22 9.22 4.32
CA TYR A 223 7.03 7.77 4.45
C TYR A 223 7.48 7.06 3.19
N LEU A 224 8.23 5.97 3.36
CA LEU A 224 8.62 5.08 2.28
C LEU A 224 8.19 3.64 2.65
N LEU A 225 7.22 3.11 1.94
CA LEU A 225 6.78 1.72 2.07
C LEU A 225 7.54 0.90 1.02
N LEU A 226 8.56 0.17 1.44
CA LEU A 226 9.54 -0.46 0.57
C LEU A 226 9.41 -1.97 0.55
N ASP A 227 9.66 -2.56 -0.62
CA ASP A 227 9.77 -4.00 -0.84
C ASP A 227 10.68 -4.65 0.21
N ALA A 228 10.16 -5.66 0.86
CA ALA A 228 10.81 -6.46 1.88
C ALA A 228 10.52 -7.95 1.69
N THR A 229 10.41 -8.39 0.44
CA THR A 229 10.02 -9.76 0.09
C THR A 229 10.86 -10.77 0.86
N PHE A 230 12.17 -10.65 0.85
CA PHE A 230 13.07 -11.52 1.60
C PHE A 230 14.01 -10.72 2.51
N TYR A 231 14.27 -11.27 3.70
CA TYR A 231 15.20 -10.62 4.62
C TYR A 231 16.66 -10.74 4.15
N ASP A 232 17.11 -11.98 3.89
CA ASP A 232 18.47 -12.27 3.43
C ASP A 232 18.52 -13.54 2.56
N SER A 233 19.73 -13.92 2.18
CA SER A 233 19.98 -15.10 1.35
C SER A 233 19.75 -16.45 2.06
N VAL A 234 19.77 -16.47 3.38
CA VAL A 234 19.60 -17.68 4.17
C VAL A 234 18.13 -18.13 4.19
N GLU A 235 17.22 -17.15 4.10
CA GLU A 235 15.78 -17.40 4.03
C GLU A 235 15.40 -18.24 2.81
N ILE A 236 16.21 -18.17 1.74
CA ILE A 236 15.87 -18.73 0.44
C ILE A 236 16.90 -19.76 0.01
N ASN A 237 16.47 -20.97 -0.24
CA ASN A 237 17.31 -22.01 -0.82
C ASN A 237 17.42 -21.87 -2.35
N ARG A 238 17.84 -20.67 -2.82
CA ARG A 238 18.02 -20.32 -4.24
C ARG A 238 19.25 -19.42 -4.42
N ASP A 239 19.73 -19.32 -5.64
CA ASP A 239 20.74 -18.33 -6.00
C ASP A 239 20.15 -16.91 -5.87
N ILE A 240 20.80 -16.04 -5.09
CA ILE A 240 20.38 -14.67 -4.83
C ILE A 240 20.31 -13.86 -6.12
N SER A 241 21.17 -14.14 -7.10
CA SER A 241 21.18 -13.45 -8.39
C SER A 241 19.91 -13.64 -9.21
N GLU A 242 19.13 -14.69 -8.92
CA GLU A 242 17.87 -14.99 -9.58
C GLU A 242 16.66 -14.29 -8.92
N ILE A 243 16.89 -13.60 -7.79
CA ILE A 243 15.81 -13.00 -7.00
C ILE A 243 15.64 -11.55 -7.43
N PRO A 244 14.51 -11.22 -8.09
CA PRO A 244 14.26 -9.87 -8.58
C PRO A 244 13.67 -8.96 -7.47
N HIS A 245 14.27 -8.99 -6.28
CA HIS A 245 13.93 -8.14 -5.14
C HIS A 245 15.17 -7.74 -4.37
N PRO A 246 15.25 -6.52 -3.82
CA PRO A 246 16.29 -6.18 -2.86
C PRO A 246 16.06 -6.99 -1.57
N LEU A 247 17.14 -7.44 -0.95
CA LEU A 247 17.04 -8.02 0.38
C LEU A 247 16.86 -6.90 1.42
N VAL A 248 16.12 -7.18 2.49
CA VAL A 248 15.99 -6.22 3.61
C VAL A 248 17.35 -5.89 4.19
N SER A 249 18.24 -6.89 4.34
CA SER A 249 19.61 -6.69 4.81
C SER A 249 20.44 -5.78 3.90
N GLU A 250 20.25 -5.85 2.57
CA GLU A 250 20.88 -4.94 1.61
C GLU A 250 20.33 -3.51 1.79
N THR A 251 19.03 -3.35 1.93
CA THR A 251 18.38 -2.06 2.16
C THR A 251 18.83 -1.42 3.47
N ILE A 252 18.90 -2.19 4.57
CA ILE A 252 19.41 -1.73 5.86
C ILE A 252 20.86 -1.26 5.75
N SER A 253 21.71 -2.03 5.06
CA SER A 253 23.12 -1.69 4.85
C SER A 253 23.28 -0.41 4.01
N LEU A 254 22.50 -0.27 2.94
CA LEU A 254 22.49 0.92 2.08
C LEU A 254 22.13 2.20 2.86
N LEU A 255 21.22 2.08 3.83
CA LEU A 255 20.70 3.20 4.62
C LEU A 255 21.38 3.33 6.00
N GLU A 256 22.42 2.53 6.32
CA GLU A 256 22.99 2.44 7.67
C GLU A 256 23.51 3.78 8.23
N ASN A 257 24.05 4.63 7.36
CA ASN A 257 24.63 5.92 7.74
C ASN A 257 23.61 7.07 7.87
N LEU A 258 22.34 6.82 7.60
CA LEU A 258 21.29 7.81 7.81
C LEU A 258 20.97 8.04 9.28
N SER A 259 20.45 9.21 9.59
CA SER A 259 19.98 9.52 10.94
C SER A 259 18.83 8.58 11.36
N VAL A 260 18.64 8.38 12.66
CA VAL A 260 17.50 7.62 13.19
C VAL A 260 16.17 8.21 12.71
N LYS A 261 16.08 9.54 12.62
CA LYS A 261 14.91 10.24 12.09
C LYS A 261 14.61 9.86 10.65
N ASP A 262 15.63 9.75 9.79
CA ASP A 262 15.44 9.38 8.39
C ASP A 262 15.10 7.90 8.24
N LYS A 263 15.78 7.03 8.98
CA LYS A 263 15.45 5.59 9.02
C LYS A 263 14.02 5.34 9.44
N SER A 264 13.49 6.11 10.39
CA SER A 264 12.11 5.97 10.88
C SER A 264 11.03 6.34 9.86
N LYS A 265 11.40 6.90 8.71
CA LYS A 265 10.49 7.11 7.57
C LYS A 265 10.27 5.85 6.74
N VAL A 266 11.15 4.84 6.86
CA VAL A 266 11.10 3.60 6.09
C VAL A 266 10.23 2.57 6.79
N TYR A 267 9.29 1.99 6.05
CA TYR A 267 8.36 0.94 6.44
C TYR A 267 8.52 -0.23 5.48
N PHE A 268 9.01 -1.36 5.96
CA PHE A 268 9.12 -2.58 5.17
C PHE A 268 7.75 -3.23 4.98
N ILE A 269 7.41 -3.58 3.73
CA ILE A 269 6.13 -4.17 3.31
C ILE A 269 6.36 -5.28 2.29
N HIS A 270 5.35 -6.04 1.90
CA HIS A 270 5.38 -7.05 0.85
C HIS A 270 6.29 -8.24 1.19
N MET A 271 6.18 -8.75 2.41
CA MET A 271 7.04 -9.81 2.93
C MET A 271 6.57 -11.20 2.49
N ASN A 272 7.49 -12.04 2.01
CA ASN A 272 7.20 -13.44 1.71
C ASN A 272 6.78 -14.19 3.00
N HIS A 273 5.97 -15.22 2.85
CA HIS A 273 5.49 -16.05 3.96
C HIS A 273 6.60 -16.70 4.82
N THR A 274 7.83 -16.79 4.31
CA THR A 274 8.99 -17.28 5.04
C THR A 274 9.70 -16.18 5.83
N ASN A 275 9.44 -14.91 5.52
CA ASN A 275 10.11 -13.79 6.16
C ASN A 275 9.61 -13.61 7.60
N MET A 276 10.47 -13.92 8.57
CA MET A 276 10.12 -13.82 9.98
C MET A 276 9.83 -12.41 10.48
N MET A 277 10.07 -11.38 9.67
CA MET A 277 9.58 -10.04 9.98
C MET A 277 8.05 -9.95 10.00
N LEU A 278 7.32 -10.91 9.44
CA LEU A 278 5.86 -11.01 9.56
C LEU A 278 5.41 -11.23 11.00
N ASP A 279 6.18 -12.00 11.80
CA ASP A 279 5.89 -12.15 13.22
C ASP A 279 6.39 -10.93 14.02
N PRO A 280 5.50 -10.12 14.64
CA PRO A 280 5.91 -8.96 15.42
C PRO A 280 6.73 -9.32 16.68
N LYS A 281 6.71 -10.58 17.08
CA LYS A 281 7.44 -11.10 18.26
C LYS A 281 8.76 -11.80 17.92
N SER A 282 9.11 -11.86 16.63
CA SER A 282 10.37 -12.49 16.22
C SER A 282 11.58 -11.62 16.57
N ASP A 283 12.70 -12.28 16.86
CA ASP A 283 13.99 -11.62 17.06
C ASP A 283 14.37 -10.76 15.85
N LEU A 284 13.93 -11.16 14.65
CA LEU A 284 14.19 -10.42 13.42
C LEU A 284 13.40 -9.10 13.36
N SER A 285 12.12 -9.12 13.75
CA SER A 285 11.31 -7.89 13.88
C SER A 285 11.91 -6.93 14.91
N GLU A 286 12.37 -7.45 16.05
CA GLU A 286 13.05 -6.66 17.08
C GLU A 286 14.37 -6.09 16.56
N TYR A 287 15.17 -6.88 15.86
CA TYR A 287 16.43 -6.41 15.26
C TYR A 287 16.20 -5.25 14.29
N VAL A 288 15.28 -5.40 13.32
CA VAL A 288 14.98 -4.37 12.30
C VAL A 288 14.51 -3.08 12.96
N THR A 289 13.62 -3.17 13.94
CA THR A 289 13.13 -1.97 14.66
C THR A 289 14.21 -1.32 15.53
N SER A 290 15.10 -2.11 16.12
CA SER A 290 16.26 -1.60 16.87
C SER A 290 17.25 -0.80 16.01
N LYS A 291 17.28 -1.07 14.70
CA LYS A 291 18.07 -0.30 13.72
C LYS A 291 17.42 1.04 13.32
N GLY A 292 16.22 1.33 13.82
CA GLY A 292 15.47 2.56 13.57
C GLY A 292 14.51 2.50 12.39
N PHE A 293 14.31 1.33 11.78
CA PHE A 293 13.33 1.10 10.70
C PHE A 293 11.98 0.65 11.25
N ASN A 294 10.94 0.75 10.42
CA ASN A 294 9.61 0.25 10.76
C ASN A 294 9.22 -0.93 9.88
N ILE A 295 8.24 -1.69 10.35
CA ILE A 295 7.60 -2.75 9.59
C ILE A 295 6.12 -2.37 9.46
N ALA A 296 5.63 -2.30 8.21
CA ALA A 296 4.23 -2.05 7.96
C ALA A 296 3.38 -3.20 8.50
N ARG A 297 2.38 -2.89 9.31
CA ARG A 297 1.46 -3.86 9.90
C ARG A 297 0.03 -3.55 9.50
N LEU A 298 -0.82 -4.57 9.43
CA LEU A 298 -2.26 -4.42 9.21
C LEU A 298 -2.84 -3.39 10.20
N GLY A 299 -3.58 -2.42 9.71
CA GLY A 299 -4.23 -1.40 10.52
C GLY A 299 -3.35 -0.20 10.91
N LEU A 300 -2.08 -0.16 10.50
CA LEU A 300 -1.22 1.02 10.70
C LEU A 300 -1.77 2.22 9.92
N LYS A 301 -1.80 3.39 10.58
CA LYS A 301 -2.18 4.68 9.99
C LYS A 301 -0.96 5.58 9.84
N LEU A 302 -0.82 6.20 8.66
CA LEU A 302 0.21 7.20 8.36
C LEU A 302 -0.49 8.46 7.82
N GLU A 303 -0.52 9.54 8.58
CA GLU A 303 -1.18 10.81 8.22
C GLU A 303 -0.46 11.50 7.05
N LEU A 304 -1.24 12.08 6.11
CA LEU A 304 -0.76 12.73 4.89
C LEU A 304 -0.89 14.26 4.91
#